data_7cd274296115a687bc3bd2861b3d7ff6
#
_entry.id   7cd274296115a687bc3bd2861b3d7ff6
#
_cell.length_a   1.000
_cell.length_b   1.000
_cell.length_c   1.000
_cell.angle_alpha   90.00
_cell.angle_beta   90.00
_cell.angle_gamma   90.00
#
_symmetry.space_group_name_H-M   'P 1'
#
loop_
_entity.id
_entity.type
_entity.pdbx_description
1 polymer ?
#
loop_
_entity_poly.entity_id
_entity_poly.type
_entity_poly.pdbx_seq_one_letter_code
_entity_poly.pdbx_strand_id
1 'polypeptide(L)'
;MALSRRFSLWAPVVLWAALIFALSSVPALSTGLGTWDTILRNGAHLTEYAILGILLMRALGSELPAFLVGFAYAVTDEIHQHFVRGRHASPFDVAFDATGLALGLLFYLAATRHSTESRSA
;
A
#
# COMPACT_ATOMS: atom_id res chain seq x y z
N MET A 1 9.64 -2.96 26.68
CA MET A 1 10.51 -2.27 25.70
C MET A 1 10.38 -2.88 24.32
N ALA A 2 10.80 -4.15 24.09
CA ALA A 2 10.67 -4.81 22.80
C ALA A 2 9.22 -4.91 22.31
N LEU A 3 8.28 -5.21 23.22
CA LEU A 3 6.86 -5.35 22.89
C LEU A 3 6.24 -4.03 22.44
N SER A 4 6.55 -2.91 23.14
CA SER A 4 6.03 -1.59 22.78
C SER A 4 6.62 -1.10 21.46
N ARG A 5 7.88 -1.44 21.15
CA ARG A 5 8.50 -1.10 19.87
C ARG A 5 7.82 -1.87 18.74
N ARG A 6 7.59 -3.18 18.92
CA ARG A 6 6.88 -4.00 17.93
C ARG A 6 5.48 -3.47 17.70
N PHE A 7 4.77 -3.13 18.76
CA PHE A 7 3.44 -2.54 18.65
C PHE A 7 3.47 -1.22 17.86
N SER A 8 4.42 -0.34 18.17
CA SER A 8 4.59 0.94 17.48
C SER A 8 4.90 0.77 15.99
N LEU A 9 5.63 -0.29 15.60
CA LEU A 9 5.96 -0.56 14.20
C LEU A 9 4.80 -1.21 13.44
N TRP A 10 4.07 -2.13 14.06
CA TRP A 10 3.07 -2.94 13.38
C TRP A 10 1.65 -2.38 13.48
N ALA A 11 1.33 -1.60 14.50
CA ALA A 11 0.00 -1.01 14.64
C ALA A 11 -0.37 -0.14 13.42
N PRO A 12 0.51 0.76 12.92
CA PRO A 12 0.19 1.51 11.71
C PRO A 12 0.00 0.62 10.48
N VAL A 13 0.78 -0.47 10.36
CA VAL A 13 0.63 -1.43 9.25
C VAL A 13 -0.77 -2.05 9.28
N VAL A 14 -1.17 -2.58 10.44
CA VAL A 14 -2.47 -3.24 10.59
C VAL A 14 -3.61 -2.26 10.38
N LEU A 15 -3.52 -1.07 10.95
CA LEU A 15 -4.56 -0.04 10.80
C LEU A 15 -4.69 0.40 9.35
N TRP A 16 -3.57 0.59 8.64
CA TRP A 16 -3.59 0.99 7.25
C TRP A 16 -4.12 -0.13 6.35
N ALA A 17 -3.68 -1.38 6.58
CA ALA A 17 -4.20 -2.54 5.86
C ALA A 17 -5.70 -2.69 6.08
N ALA A 18 -6.19 -2.48 7.30
CA ALA A 18 -7.61 -2.51 7.60
C ALA A 18 -8.38 -1.40 6.84
N LEU A 19 -7.79 -0.22 6.72
CA LEU A 19 -8.36 0.88 5.96
C LEU A 19 -8.46 0.53 4.46
N ILE A 20 -7.39 -0.03 3.90
CA ILE A 20 -7.40 -0.50 2.50
C ILE A 20 -8.52 -1.52 2.31
N PHE A 21 -8.61 -2.50 3.21
CA PHE A 21 -9.65 -3.53 3.15
C PHE A 21 -11.05 -2.91 3.21
N ALA A 22 -11.27 -1.95 4.10
CA ALA A 22 -12.55 -1.27 4.24
C ALA A 22 -12.92 -0.50 2.97
N LEU A 23 -11.96 0.23 2.39
CA LEU A 23 -12.18 0.96 1.14
C LEU A 23 -12.43 0.01 -0.03
N SER A 24 -11.74 -1.13 -0.06
CA SER A 24 -11.95 -2.17 -1.08
C SER A 24 -13.31 -2.84 -0.95
N SER A 25 -13.92 -2.81 0.23
CA SER A 25 -15.24 -3.39 0.49
C SER A 25 -16.38 -2.48 0.03
N VAL A 26 -16.11 -1.22 -0.24
CA VAL A 26 -17.12 -0.27 -0.72
C VAL A 26 -17.47 -0.62 -2.17
N PRO A 27 -18.77 -0.79 -2.52
CA PRO A 27 -19.14 -1.00 -3.93
C PRO A 27 -18.64 0.13 -4.82
N ALA A 28 -18.26 -0.21 -6.05
CA ALA A 28 -17.75 0.78 -6.98
C ALA A 28 -18.81 1.85 -7.25
N LEU A 29 -18.44 3.11 -7.00
CA LEU A 29 -19.28 4.27 -7.28
C LEU A 29 -18.80 4.88 -8.59
N SER A 30 -19.76 5.15 -9.49
CA SER A 30 -19.48 5.85 -10.74
C SER A 30 -19.95 7.28 -10.62
N THR A 31 -19.06 8.23 -10.95
CA THR A 31 -19.42 9.64 -11.01
C THR A 31 -20.03 10.01 -12.38
N GLY A 32 -20.03 9.06 -13.32
CA GLY A 32 -20.42 9.30 -14.71
C GLY A 32 -19.34 9.97 -15.56
N LEU A 33 -18.14 10.14 -15.00
CA LEU A 33 -17.03 10.83 -15.67
C LEU A 33 -16.11 9.88 -16.45
N GLY A 34 -16.41 8.57 -16.48
CA GLY A 34 -15.70 7.58 -17.28
C GLY A 34 -14.21 7.48 -16.97
N THR A 35 -13.38 8.06 -17.87
CA THR A 35 -11.91 8.02 -17.74
C THR A 35 -11.41 8.59 -16.42
N TRP A 36 -12.05 9.64 -15.91
CA TRP A 36 -11.66 10.24 -14.63
C TRP A 36 -11.90 9.30 -13.46
N ASP A 37 -12.97 8.50 -13.48
CA ASP A 37 -13.23 7.49 -12.44
C ASP A 37 -12.08 6.48 -12.40
N THR A 38 -11.61 6.02 -13.55
CA THR A 38 -10.50 5.09 -13.67
C THR A 38 -9.20 5.69 -13.15
N ILE A 39 -8.89 6.94 -13.54
CA ILE A 39 -7.68 7.65 -13.11
C ILE A 39 -7.66 7.83 -11.61
N LEU A 40 -8.78 8.27 -11.01
CA LEU A 40 -8.89 8.50 -9.58
C LEU A 40 -8.76 7.19 -8.80
N ARG A 41 -9.37 6.12 -9.28
CA ARG A 41 -9.28 4.80 -8.65
C ARG A 41 -7.85 4.26 -8.70
N ASN A 42 -7.20 4.32 -9.85
CA ASN A 42 -5.83 3.84 -10.00
C ASN A 42 -4.86 4.68 -9.15
N GLY A 43 -5.06 6.00 -9.13
CA GLY A 43 -4.26 6.89 -8.29
C GLY A 43 -4.44 6.61 -6.80
N ALA A 44 -5.67 6.30 -6.38
CA ALA A 44 -5.96 5.94 -5.00
C ALA A 44 -5.24 4.63 -4.62
N HIS A 45 -5.33 3.60 -5.45
CA HIS A 45 -4.63 2.33 -5.23
C HIS A 45 -3.12 2.53 -5.14
N LEU A 46 -2.56 3.30 -6.08
CA LEU A 46 -1.13 3.59 -6.09
C LEU A 46 -0.70 4.25 -4.77
N THR A 47 -1.44 5.24 -4.30
CA THR A 47 -1.16 5.97 -3.07
C THR A 47 -1.30 5.07 -1.84
N GLU A 48 -2.38 4.30 -1.78
CA GLU A 48 -2.64 3.37 -0.67
C GLU A 48 -1.49 2.38 -0.49
N TYR A 49 -1.01 1.81 -1.58
CA TYR A 49 0.06 0.82 -1.54
C TYR A 49 1.44 1.45 -1.39
N ALA A 50 1.64 2.69 -1.84
CA ALA A 50 2.86 3.43 -1.54
C ALA A 50 3.00 3.65 -0.03
N ILE A 51 1.94 4.06 0.63
CA ILE A 51 1.92 4.24 2.09
C ILE A 51 2.13 2.90 2.80
N LEU A 52 1.46 1.84 2.34
CA LEU A 52 1.66 0.50 2.90
C LEU A 52 3.11 0.05 2.75
N GLY A 53 3.74 0.30 1.60
CA GLY A 53 5.14 0.00 1.37
C GLY A 53 6.07 0.71 2.35
N ILE A 54 5.83 1.99 2.61
CA ILE A 54 6.59 2.78 3.59
C ILE A 54 6.44 2.17 4.98
N LEU A 55 5.23 1.84 5.39
CA LEU A 55 4.95 1.28 6.71
C LEU A 55 5.57 -0.11 6.87
N LEU A 56 5.51 -0.95 5.84
CA LEU A 56 6.12 -2.28 5.86
C LEU A 56 7.64 -2.18 5.91
N MET A 57 8.23 -1.26 5.16
CA MET A 57 9.67 -1.04 5.20
C MET A 57 10.13 -0.58 6.57
N ARG A 58 9.38 0.31 7.20
CA ARG A 58 9.62 0.77 8.56
C ARG A 58 9.57 -0.39 9.56
N ALA A 59 8.60 -1.31 9.40
CA ALA A 59 8.39 -2.42 10.31
C ALA A 59 9.39 -3.56 10.11
N LEU A 60 9.70 -3.91 8.87
CA LEU A 60 10.54 -5.07 8.53
C LEU A 60 12.01 -4.71 8.33
N GLY A 61 12.31 -3.48 7.95
CA GLY A 61 13.70 -3.01 7.79
C GLY A 61 14.42 -3.57 6.57
N SER A 62 13.74 -4.27 5.67
CA SER A 62 14.34 -4.89 4.49
C SER A 62 13.38 -4.82 3.31
N GLU A 63 13.91 -4.49 2.13
CA GLU A 63 13.11 -4.24 0.93
C GLU A 63 12.35 -5.49 0.46
N LEU A 64 13.04 -6.61 0.33
CA LEU A 64 12.42 -7.80 -0.24
C LEU A 64 11.27 -8.34 0.62
N PRO A 65 11.45 -8.56 1.94
CA PRO A 65 10.31 -8.96 2.77
C PRO A 65 9.17 -7.94 2.76
N ALA A 66 9.48 -6.64 2.78
CA ALA A 66 8.45 -5.60 2.73
C ALA A 66 7.64 -5.67 1.44
N PHE A 67 8.32 -5.81 0.30
CA PHE A 67 7.65 -5.95 -0.99
C PHE A 67 6.81 -7.23 -1.05
N LEU A 68 7.38 -8.36 -0.62
CA LEU A 68 6.68 -9.64 -0.70
C LEU A 68 5.42 -9.67 0.19
N VAL A 69 5.50 -9.13 1.40
CA VAL A 69 4.33 -9.05 2.28
C VAL A 69 3.27 -8.13 1.67
N GLY A 70 3.69 -6.97 1.18
CA GLY A 70 2.78 -6.04 0.53
C GLY A 70 2.15 -6.59 -0.73
N PHE A 71 2.93 -7.30 -1.54
CA PHE A 71 2.44 -7.96 -2.76
C PHE A 71 1.44 -9.07 -2.44
N ALA A 72 1.73 -9.90 -1.44
CA ALA A 72 0.79 -10.94 -0.99
C ALA A 72 -0.52 -10.31 -0.52
N TYR A 73 -0.45 -9.20 0.20
CA TYR A 73 -1.63 -8.47 0.62
C TYR A 73 -2.41 -7.92 -0.58
N ALA A 74 -1.70 -7.37 -1.58
CA ALA A 74 -2.33 -6.86 -2.80
C ALA A 74 -3.12 -7.95 -3.54
N VAL A 75 -2.55 -9.16 -3.61
CA VAL A 75 -3.23 -10.30 -4.22
C VAL A 75 -4.51 -10.65 -3.45
N THR A 76 -4.44 -10.71 -2.11
CA THR A 76 -5.62 -10.98 -1.29
C THR A 76 -6.68 -9.89 -1.42
N ASP A 77 -6.24 -8.63 -1.50
CA ASP A 77 -7.15 -7.50 -1.71
C ASP A 77 -7.87 -7.61 -3.06
N GLU A 78 -7.13 -7.99 -4.11
CA GLU A 78 -7.71 -8.20 -5.44
C GLU A 78 -8.74 -9.33 -5.43
N ILE A 79 -8.42 -10.45 -4.78
CA ILE A 79 -9.36 -11.56 -4.63
C ILE A 79 -10.61 -11.09 -3.87
N HIS A 80 -10.42 -10.31 -2.81
CA HIS A 80 -11.53 -9.73 -2.04
C HIS A 80 -12.41 -8.85 -2.93
N GLN A 81 -11.81 -7.97 -3.73
CA GLN A 81 -12.56 -7.08 -4.63
C GLN A 81 -13.36 -7.83 -5.67
N HIS A 82 -12.89 -9.02 -6.07
CA HIS A 82 -13.62 -9.86 -7.02
C HIS A 82 -15.02 -10.25 -6.49
N PHE A 83 -15.18 -10.33 -5.17
CA PHE A 83 -16.44 -10.65 -4.53
C PHE A 83 -17.25 -9.42 -4.13
N VAL A 84 -16.73 -8.22 -4.35
CA VAL A 84 -17.44 -6.97 -4.04
C VAL A 84 -18.31 -6.56 -5.22
N ARG A 85 -19.57 -6.27 -4.94
CA ARG A 85 -20.56 -5.90 -5.96
C ARG A 85 -20.12 -4.62 -6.68
N GLY A 86 -20.15 -4.65 -8.02
CA GLY A 86 -19.80 -3.50 -8.83
C GLY A 86 -18.30 -3.28 -9.02
N ARG A 87 -17.45 -4.10 -8.41
CA ARG A 87 -16.00 -4.03 -8.59
C ARG A 87 -15.56 -4.99 -9.69
N HIS A 88 -14.70 -4.50 -10.57
CA HIS A 88 -14.08 -5.30 -11.62
C HIS A 88 -12.63 -5.58 -11.23
N ALA A 89 -12.38 -6.77 -10.66
CA ALA A 89 -11.05 -7.21 -10.33
C ALA A 89 -10.27 -7.50 -11.62
N SER A 90 -9.02 -7.04 -11.68
CA SER A 90 -8.15 -7.20 -12.84
C SER A 90 -6.71 -7.40 -12.39
N PRO A 91 -5.92 -8.27 -13.08
CA PRO A 91 -4.50 -8.38 -12.80
C PRO A 91 -3.74 -7.06 -12.93
N PHE A 92 -4.24 -6.13 -13.75
CA PHE A 92 -3.67 -4.79 -13.84
C PHE A 92 -3.75 -4.00 -12.52
N ASP A 93 -4.78 -4.25 -11.72
CA ASP A 93 -4.92 -3.61 -10.41
C ASP A 93 -3.80 -4.06 -9.47
N VAL A 94 -3.43 -5.34 -9.52
CA VAL A 94 -2.28 -5.85 -8.76
C VAL A 94 -0.98 -5.20 -9.24
N ALA A 95 -0.84 -4.95 -10.54
CA ALA A 95 0.33 -4.26 -11.10
C ALA A 95 0.43 -2.82 -10.58
N PHE A 96 -0.69 -2.10 -10.48
CA PHE A 96 -0.72 -0.76 -9.87
C PHE A 96 -0.35 -0.80 -8.39
N ASP A 97 -0.87 -1.77 -7.66
CA ASP A 97 -0.57 -1.95 -6.24
C ASP A 97 0.93 -2.24 -6.04
N ALA A 98 1.50 -3.14 -6.87
CA ALA A 98 2.92 -3.46 -6.82
C ALA A 98 3.79 -2.25 -7.16
N THR A 99 3.38 -1.44 -8.13
CA THR A 99 4.06 -0.20 -8.48
C THR A 99 4.04 0.78 -7.30
N GLY A 100 2.89 0.91 -6.64
CA GLY A 100 2.75 1.73 -5.44
C GLY A 100 3.70 1.26 -4.34
N LEU A 101 3.73 -0.06 -4.06
CA LEU A 101 4.65 -0.64 -3.09
C LEU A 101 6.11 -0.28 -3.40
N ALA A 102 6.52 -0.48 -4.66
CA ALA A 102 7.89 -0.18 -5.09
C ALA A 102 8.23 1.30 -4.91
N LEU A 103 7.32 2.19 -5.28
CA LEU A 103 7.51 3.63 -5.10
C LEU A 103 7.62 4.01 -3.62
N GLY A 104 6.81 3.40 -2.76
CA GLY A 104 6.86 3.63 -1.32
C GLY A 104 8.18 3.17 -0.72
N LEU A 105 8.67 2.00 -1.12
CA LEU A 105 9.97 1.48 -0.69
C LEU A 105 11.10 2.42 -1.12
N LEU A 106 11.10 2.88 -2.38
CA LEU A 106 12.11 3.79 -2.89
C LEU A 106 12.08 5.13 -2.15
N PHE A 107 10.89 5.64 -1.88
CA PHE A 107 10.73 6.88 -1.12
C PHE A 107 11.30 6.73 0.29
N TYR A 108 11.00 5.63 0.97
CA TYR A 108 11.51 5.37 2.32
C TYR A 108 13.04 5.29 2.32
N LEU A 109 13.63 4.58 1.36
CA LEU A 109 15.08 4.47 1.24
C LEU A 109 15.73 5.82 0.97
N ALA A 110 15.16 6.62 0.08
CA ALA A 110 15.69 7.95 -0.23
C ALA A 110 15.62 8.87 0.99
N ALA A 111 14.49 8.86 1.72
CA ALA A 111 14.29 9.70 2.90
C ALA A 111 15.25 9.33 4.03
N THR A 112 15.44 8.03 4.28
CA THR A 112 16.35 7.57 5.34
C THR A 112 17.81 7.79 4.97
N ARG A 113 18.19 7.62 3.71
CA ARG A 113 19.53 7.89 3.21
C ARG A 113 19.87 9.37 3.39
N HIS A 114 18.97 10.25 3.00
CA HIS A 114 19.15 11.69 3.13
C HIS A 114 19.31 12.12 4.59
N SER A 115 18.53 11.55 5.49
CA SER A 115 18.65 11.79 6.93
C SER A 115 20.00 11.35 7.48
N THR A 116 20.53 10.24 7.02
CA THR A 116 21.85 9.73 7.43
C THR A 116 22.97 10.67 6.96
N GLU A 117 22.92 11.12 5.71
CA GLU A 117 23.88 12.06 5.17
C GLU A 117 23.87 13.38 5.93
N SER A 118 22.69 13.90 6.24
CA SER A 118 22.52 15.12 7.01
C SER A 118 23.14 15.03 8.42
N ARG A 119 23.08 13.85 9.04
CA ARG A 119 23.65 13.65 10.39
C ARG A 119 25.16 13.48 10.38
N SER A 120 25.73 13.00 9.29
CA SER A 120 27.18 12.78 9.17
C SER A 120 27.91 14.03 8.68
N ALA A 121 27.20 15.03 8.19
CA ALA A 121 27.77 16.33 7.82
C ALA A 121 27.78 17.25 9.04
#